data_fbae6a274e9fd5368d847a7c5b995054
#
_entry.id   fbae6a274e9fd5368d847a7c5b995054
#
_cell.length_a   1.000
_cell.length_b   1.000
_cell.length_c   1.000
_cell.angle_alpha   90.00
_cell.angle_beta   90.00
_cell.angle_gamma   90.00
#
_symmetry.space_group_name_H-M   'P 1'
#
loop_
_entity.id
_entity.type
_entity.pdbx_description
1 polymer ?
#
loop_
_entity_poly.entity_id
_entity_poly.type
_entity_poly.pdbx_seq_one_letter_code
_entity_poly.pdbx_strand_id
1 'polypeptide(L)'
;VVCMTVGKSPHVIFGQEMLKPRDGSEKDEGGLTGAKRLIRHLKKRHGHFADVIVADALYLNAPFINTLKECGLETVIRLKDERRLLFQDAESMFQRDEGRKRSFRKGKRVLKYGIFPDLR
;
A
#
# COMPACT_ATOMS: atom_id res chain seq x y z
N VAL A 1 -9.84 -3.96 -10.22
CA VAL A 1 -9.16 -3.09 -9.25
C VAL A 1 -9.90 -1.76 -9.17
N VAL A 2 -10.12 -1.26 -7.98
CA VAL A 2 -10.83 0.01 -7.73
C VAL A 2 -9.95 0.93 -6.90
N CYS A 3 -9.90 2.20 -7.27
CA CYS A 3 -9.28 3.26 -6.48
C CYS A 3 -10.37 4.19 -5.94
N MET A 4 -10.40 4.36 -4.62
CA MET A 4 -11.42 5.17 -3.94
C MET A 4 -10.83 5.94 -2.76
N THR A 5 -11.51 6.99 -2.32
CA THR A 5 -11.12 7.71 -1.09
C THR A 5 -11.33 6.82 0.15
N VAL A 6 -10.43 6.95 1.12
CA VAL A 6 -10.56 6.29 2.42
C VAL A 6 -10.46 7.31 3.57
N GLY A 7 -10.96 6.95 4.73
CA GLY A 7 -10.87 7.77 5.94
C GLY A 7 -11.91 8.88 6.07
N LYS A 8 -12.69 9.16 5.01
CA LYS A 8 -13.78 10.16 5.02
C LYS A 8 -15.01 9.63 4.31
N SER A 9 -16.17 10.11 4.70
CA SER A 9 -17.44 9.85 4.01
C SER A 9 -17.93 11.11 3.31
N PRO A 10 -18.55 11.01 2.14
CA PRO A 10 -18.76 9.78 1.36
C PRO A 10 -17.48 9.27 0.69
N HIS A 11 -17.44 7.97 0.41
CA HIS A 11 -16.35 7.39 -0.38
C HIS A 11 -16.56 7.73 -1.85
N VAL A 12 -15.52 8.28 -2.47
CA VAL A 12 -15.54 8.64 -3.90
C VAL A 12 -14.66 7.66 -4.66
N ILE A 13 -15.21 7.05 -5.69
CA ILE A 13 -14.46 6.18 -6.60
C ILE A 13 -13.80 7.07 -7.65
N PHE A 14 -12.46 7.09 -7.67
CA PHE A 14 -11.69 7.81 -8.69
C PHE A 14 -11.61 7.07 -10.01
N GLY A 15 -11.59 5.75 -9.95
CA GLY A 15 -11.54 4.93 -11.13
C GLY A 15 -11.50 3.45 -10.82
N GLN A 16 -11.72 2.68 -11.85
CA GLN A 16 -11.64 1.23 -11.82
C GLN A 16 -10.92 0.71 -13.06
N GLU A 17 -10.33 -0.44 -12.93
CA GLU A 17 -9.65 -1.12 -14.03
C GLU A 17 -10.06 -2.58 -14.03
N MET A 18 -10.54 -3.06 -15.15
CA MET A 18 -10.86 -4.46 -15.35
C MET A 18 -9.57 -5.23 -15.63
N LEU A 19 -9.43 -6.40 -15.03
CA LEU A 19 -8.35 -7.30 -15.35
C LEU A 19 -8.62 -7.92 -16.72
N LYS A 20 -7.58 -7.97 -17.55
CA LYS A 20 -7.70 -8.58 -18.87
C LYS A 20 -7.77 -10.09 -18.75
N PRO A 21 -8.73 -10.73 -19.42
CA PRO A 21 -8.78 -12.18 -19.48
C PRO A 21 -7.57 -12.72 -20.23
N ARG A 22 -7.38 -14.00 -20.12
CA ARG A 22 -6.36 -14.78 -20.83
C ARG A 22 -6.50 -14.58 -22.34
N ASP A 23 -5.61 -13.78 -22.90
CA ASP A 23 -5.60 -13.48 -24.33
C ASP A 23 -4.24 -13.90 -24.90
N GLY A 24 -4.13 -15.19 -25.26
CA GLY A 24 -2.91 -15.77 -25.80
C GLY A 24 -1.77 -16.01 -24.81
N SER A 25 -1.93 -15.71 -23.53
CA SER A 25 -0.96 -15.99 -22.48
C SER A 25 -1.39 -17.15 -21.58
N GLU A 26 -0.44 -17.81 -20.90
CA GLU A 26 -0.73 -18.95 -20.04
C GLU A 26 -1.55 -18.60 -18.77
N LYS A 27 -1.55 -17.33 -18.35
CA LYS A 27 -2.19 -16.87 -17.13
C LYS A 27 -3.02 -15.60 -17.33
N ASP A 28 -4.09 -15.49 -16.57
CA ASP A 28 -4.86 -14.25 -16.47
C ASP A 28 -4.01 -13.12 -15.88
N GLU A 29 -4.35 -11.87 -16.23
CA GLU A 29 -3.69 -10.70 -15.72
C GLU A 29 -3.87 -10.60 -14.19
N GLY A 30 -2.77 -10.40 -13.48
CA GLY A 30 -2.79 -10.22 -12.03
C GLY A 30 -3.24 -8.82 -11.59
N GLY A 31 -3.80 -8.74 -10.39
CA GLY A 31 -4.27 -7.47 -9.80
C GLY A 31 -3.21 -6.37 -9.72
N LEU A 32 -1.94 -6.73 -9.53
CA LEU A 32 -0.82 -5.78 -9.51
C LEU A 32 -0.62 -5.07 -10.86
N THR A 33 -0.76 -5.80 -11.97
CA THR A 33 -0.64 -5.22 -13.32
C THR A 33 -1.80 -4.28 -13.61
N GLY A 34 -3.02 -4.69 -13.28
CA GLY A 34 -4.22 -3.86 -13.40
C GLY A 34 -4.13 -2.60 -12.54
N ALA A 35 -3.64 -2.72 -11.31
CA ALA A 35 -3.46 -1.58 -10.41
C ALA A 35 -2.44 -0.56 -10.93
N LYS A 36 -1.29 -1.01 -11.45
CA LYS A 36 -0.31 -0.10 -12.08
C LYS A 36 -0.90 0.64 -13.27
N ARG A 37 -1.67 -0.04 -14.11
CA ARG A 37 -2.37 0.58 -15.23
C ARG A 37 -3.40 1.61 -14.77
N LEU A 38 -4.19 1.29 -13.75
CA LEU A 38 -5.17 2.20 -13.17
C LEU A 38 -4.50 3.49 -12.65
N ILE A 39 -3.43 3.38 -11.90
CA ILE A 39 -2.71 4.54 -11.34
C ILE A 39 -2.18 5.45 -12.47
N ARG A 40 -1.58 4.87 -13.52
CA ARG A 40 -1.11 5.63 -14.68
C ARG A 40 -2.26 6.33 -15.41
N HIS A 41 -3.40 5.68 -15.58
CA HIS A 41 -4.59 6.27 -16.18
C HIS A 41 -5.14 7.43 -15.34
N LEU A 42 -5.21 7.28 -14.02
CA LEU A 42 -5.65 8.34 -13.11
C LEU A 42 -4.69 9.53 -13.14
N LYS A 43 -3.40 9.28 -13.13
CA LYS A 43 -2.37 10.34 -13.25
C LYS A 43 -2.51 11.11 -14.57
N LYS A 44 -2.68 10.39 -15.68
CA LYS A 44 -2.86 11.01 -17.02
C LYS A 44 -4.14 11.83 -17.10
N ARG A 45 -5.23 11.33 -16.51
CA ARG A 45 -6.56 11.97 -16.61
C ARG A 45 -6.73 13.16 -15.65
N HIS A 46 -6.24 13.03 -14.43
CA HIS A 46 -6.51 13.97 -13.33
C HIS A 46 -5.27 14.71 -12.81
N GLY A 47 -4.08 14.38 -13.30
CA GLY A 47 -2.85 14.96 -12.79
C GLY A 47 -2.56 14.47 -11.36
N HIS A 48 -2.35 15.40 -10.44
CA HIS A 48 -2.13 15.07 -9.01
C HIS A 48 -3.48 14.86 -8.33
N PHE A 49 -3.94 13.61 -8.29
CA PHE A 49 -5.27 13.24 -7.77
C PHE A 49 -5.24 12.80 -6.30
N ALA A 50 -4.07 12.49 -5.76
CA ALA A 50 -3.87 12.07 -4.38
C ALA A 50 -2.43 12.31 -3.94
N ASP A 51 -2.20 12.43 -2.65
CA ASP A 51 -0.86 12.49 -2.05
C ASP A 51 -0.36 11.09 -1.66
N VAL A 52 -1.25 10.28 -1.10
CA VAL A 52 -0.92 8.97 -0.52
C VAL A 52 -1.87 7.90 -1.06
N ILE A 53 -1.30 6.78 -1.46
CA ILE A 53 -2.04 5.56 -1.79
C ILE A 53 -1.92 4.57 -0.62
N VAL A 54 -3.05 4.13 -0.12
CA VAL A 54 -3.15 3.09 0.90
C VAL A 54 -3.54 1.78 0.23
N ALA A 55 -2.79 0.72 0.48
CA ALA A 55 -3.05 -0.59 -0.10
C ALA A 55 -2.77 -1.72 0.88
N ASP A 56 -3.31 -2.90 0.60
CA ASP A 56 -3.06 -4.08 1.41
C ASP A 56 -1.71 -4.76 1.09
N ALA A 57 -1.41 -5.84 1.81
CA ALA A 57 -0.12 -6.53 1.70
C ALA A 57 0.15 -7.16 0.33
N LEU A 58 -0.88 -7.40 -0.50
CA LEU A 58 -0.72 -7.88 -1.87
C LEU A 58 0.11 -6.90 -2.71
N TYR A 59 -0.06 -5.61 -2.46
CA TYR A 59 0.59 -4.52 -3.20
C TYR A 59 1.99 -4.18 -2.67
N LEU A 60 2.49 -4.87 -1.65
CA LEU A 60 3.86 -4.71 -1.16
C LEU A 60 4.84 -5.37 -2.15
N ASN A 61 5.07 -4.70 -3.25
CA ASN A 61 5.83 -5.15 -4.39
C ASN A 61 6.62 -3.99 -4.98
N ALA A 62 7.92 -4.18 -5.18
CA ALA A 62 8.80 -3.10 -5.63
C ALA A 62 8.39 -2.47 -6.97
N PRO A 63 8.01 -3.23 -8.01
CA PRO A 63 7.50 -2.64 -9.25
C PRO A 63 6.25 -1.77 -9.07
N PHE A 64 5.34 -2.14 -8.18
CA PHE A 64 4.15 -1.33 -7.88
C PHE A 64 4.53 -0.04 -7.16
N ILE A 65 5.37 -0.12 -6.12
CA ILE A 65 5.85 1.04 -5.37
C ILE A 65 6.61 2.01 -6.28
N ASN A 66 7.45 1.50 -7.18
CA ASN A 66 8.17 2.32 -8.15
C ASN A 66 7.22 3.05 -9.10
N THR A 67 6.17 2.38 -9.57
CA THR A 67 5.12 3.02 -10.38
C THR A 67 4.45 4.18 -9.64
N LEU A 68 4.16 4.02 -8.35
CA LEU A 68 3.57 5.09 -7.53
C LEU A 68 4.54 6.27 -7.38
N LYS A 69 5.82 6.00 -7.10
CA LYS A 69 6.86 7.04 -7.02
C LYS A 69 7.01 7.81 -8.34
N GLU A 70 7.03 7.12 -9.48
CA GLU A 70 7.05 7.74 -10.81
C GLU A 70 5.85 8.66 -11.04
N CYS A 71 4.70 8.33 -10.45
CA CYS A 71 3.49 9.16 -10.50
C CYS A 71 3.45 10.26 -9.42
N GLY A 72 4.49 10.40 -8.60
CA GLY A 72 4.55 11.40 -7.53
C GLY A 72 3.64 11.10 -6.33
N LEU A 73 3.38 9.81 -6.06
CA LEU A 73 2.52 9.33 -4.99
C LEU A 73 3.32 8.66 -3.88
N GLU A 74 3.02 9.00 -2.63
CA GLU A 74 3.51 8.29 -1.46
C GLU A 74 2.67 7.03 -1.20
N THR A 75 3.22 6.10 -0.42
CA THR A 75 2.56 4.81 -0.16
C THR A 75 2.49 4.48 1.31
N VAL A 76 1.34 3.93 1.71
CA VAL A 76 1.16 3.24 2.99
C VAL A 76 0.63 1.84 2.68
N ILE A 77 1.47 0.84 2.84
CA ILE A 77 1.13 -0.55 2.54
C ILE A 77 1.35 -1.41 3.79
N ARG A 78 0.34 -2.20 4.11
CA ARG A 78 0.42 -3.11 5.26
C ARG A 78 1.43 -4.22 5.00
N LEU A 79 2.36 -4.41 5.92
CA LEU A 79 3.26 -5.56 5.97
C LEU A 79 2.59 -6.68 6.77
N LYS A 80 2.31 -7.81 6.14
CA LYS A 80 1.54 -8.90 6.74
C LYS A 80 2.27 -10.26 6.75
N ASP A 81 3.23 -10.45 5.87
CA ASP A 81 3.93 -11.74 5.73
C ASP A 81 5.12 -11.81 6.70
N GLU A 82 4.97 -12.57 7.76
CA GLU A 82 5.99 -12.76 8.81
C GLU A 82 7.28 -13.43 8.30
N ARG A 83 7.23 -14.11 7.16
CA ARG A 83 8.40 -14.75 6.53
C ARG A 83 9.26 -13.76 5.75
N ARG A 84 8.78 -12.56 5.47
CA ARG A 84 9.58 -11.54 4.78
C ARG A 84 10.64 -10.97 5.71
N LEU A 85 11.87 -10.84 5.22
CA LEU A 85 12.97 -10.24 5.97
C LEU A 85 12.62 -8.86 6.50
N LEU A 86 11.93 -8.05 5.71
CA LEU A 86 11.48 -6.72 6.13
C LEU A 86 10.57 -6.78 7.38
N PHE A 87 9.69 -7.78 7.48
CA PHE A 87 8.85 -7.97 8.66
C PHE A 87 9.69 -8.34 9.88
N GLN A 88 10.62 -9.27 9.71
CA GLN A 88 11.50 -9.73 10.79
C GLN A 88 12.40 -8.60 11.29
N ASP A 89 12.94 -7.77 10.39
CA ASP A 89 13.73 -6.59 10.74
C ASP A 89 12.90 -5.57 11.51
N ALA A 90 11.70 -5.27 11.04
CA ALA A 90 10.77 -4.36 11.71
C ALA A 90 10.40 -4.85 13.12
N GLU A 91 10.10 -6.14 13.26
CA GLU A 91 9.80 -6.75 14.57
C GLU A 91 11.00 -6.68 15.51
N SER A 92 12.19 -7.00 15.03
CA SER A 92 13.42 -6.92 15.82
C SER A 92 13.70 -5.51 16.31
N MET A 93 13.53 -4.51 15.46
CA MET A 93 13.67 -3.09 15.84
C MET A 93 12.61 -2.68 16.85
N PHE A 94 11.37 -3.09 16.64
CA PHE A 94 10.29 -2.81 17.57
C PHE A 94 10.54 -3.42 18.95
N GLN A 95 11.12 -4.62 19.03
CA GLN A 95 11.44 -5.27 20.30
C GLN A 95 12.61 -4.61 21.03
N ARG A 96 13.64 -4.13 20.30
CA ARG A 96 14.86 -3.55 20.90
C ARG A 96 14.70 -2.14 21.42
N ASP A 97 13.92 -1.30 20.75
CA ASP A 97 13.85 0.14 21.02
C ASP A 97 12.59 0.53 21.78
N GLU A 98 12.62 0.30 23.10
CA GLU A 98 11.50 0.71 23.99
C GLU A 98 11.29 2.22 24.03
N GLY A 99 12.35 3.02 23.84
CA GLY A 99 12.29 4.48 23.91
C GLY A 99 11.47 5.12 22.78
N ARG A 100 11.36 4.44 21.64
CA ARG A 100 10.60 4.92 20.47
C ARG A 100 9.15 4.43 20.45
N LYS A 101 8.76 3.59 21.40
CA LYS A 101 7.40 3.08 21.48
C LYS A 101 6.46 4.09 22.09
N ARG A 102 5.28 4.17 21.53
CA ARG A 102 4.14 4.91 22.07
C ARG A 102 2.95 3.96 22.19
N SER A 103 2.05 4.26 23.07
CA SER A 103 0.83 3.48 23.25
C SER A 103 -0.41 4.37 23.19
N PHE A 104 -1.49 3.82 22.69
CA PHE A 104 -2.80 4.45 22.75
C PHE A 104 -3.86 3.40 23.01
N ARG A 105 -4.97 3.83 23.57
CA ARG A 105 -6.12 2.96 23.86
C ARG A 105 -7.16 3.06 22.75
N LYS A 106 -7.58 1.91 22.24
CA LYS A 106 -8.70 1.78 21.31
C LYS A 106 -9.73 0.82 21.93
N GLY A 107 -10.80 1.37 22.54
CA GLY A 107 -11.76 0.58 23.32
C GLY A 107 -11.08 -0.11 24.50
N LYS A 108 -11.22 -1.43 24.60
CA LYS A 108 -10.60 -2.25 25.66
C LYS A 108 -9.13 -2.66 25.35
N ARG A 109 -8.61 -2.31 24.17
CA ARG A 109 -7.25 -2.71 23.73
C ARG A 109 -6.27 -1.56 23.91
N VAL A 110 -5.07 -1.89 24.37
CA VAL A 110 -3.91 -1.00 24.34
C VAL A 110 -3.03 -1.41 23.18
N LEU A 111 -2.78 -0.48 22.26
CA LEU A 111 -1.95 -0.69 21.08
C LEU A 111 -0.63 0.05 21.27
N LYS A 112 0.47 -0.61 20.93
CA LYS A 112 1.82 -0.03 20.92
C LYS A 112 2.26 0.16 19.47
N TYR A 113 2.93 1.26 19.18
CA TYR A 113 3.52 1.52 17.87
C TYR A 113 4.88 2.19 18.00
N GLY A 114 5.70 2.03 16.99
CA GLY A 114 6.98 2.73 16.84
C GLY A 114 7.18 3.19 15.40
N ILE A 115 7.97 4.24 15.21
CA ILE A 115 8.35 4.74 13.90
C ILE A 115 9.86 4.56 13.74
N PHE A 116 10.27 3.82 12.73
CA PHE A 116 11.66 3.49 12.43
C PHE A 116 11.98 3.91 10.99
N PRO A 117 12.42 5.18 10.78
CA PRO A 117 12.63 5.72 9.43
C PRO A 117 13.79 5.05 8.69
N ASP A 118 14.74 4.46 9.41
CA ASP A 118 15.98 3.90 8.87
C ASP A 118 15.89 2.37 8.62
N LEU A 119 14.70 1.83 8.56
CA LEU A 119 14.50 0.42 8.23
C LEU A 119 14.87 0.18 6.76
N ARG A 120 15.90 -0.61 6.54
CA ARG A 120 16.41 -0.99 5.22
C ARG A 120 16.29 -2.49 5.00
#